data_e29c295cd85dc09039cdc309456e3c92
#
_entry.id   e29c295cd85dc09039cdc309456e3c92
#
_cell.length_a   1.000
_cell.length_b   1.000
_cell.length_c   1.000
_cell.angle_alpha   90.00
_cell.angle_beta   90.00
_cell.angle_gamma   90.00
#
_symmetry.space_group_name_H-M   'P 1'
#
loop_
_entity.id
_entity.type
_entity.pdbx_description
1 polymer ?
#
loop_
_entity_poly.entity_id
_entity_poly.type
_entity_poly.pdbx_seq_one_letter_code
_entity_poly.pdbx_strand_id
1 'polypeptide(L)'
;GPDYLAVERAVLECAWAGCETIWIVCHDNAQPLIRARLGEYVQDPVYINRVYDSGPLSDNQKQIPIHYVPVHPKDRDRRDCLGWSVLYGANTAHFVCKKISKWVLPDKFYTAFPYGLYDFKFLREHRKDISSEQGFYVSWNGKTIKDGQYLGFTFTPEEFKEYRRHVRKTATGAYEKTDGEMPTEKL
;
A
#
# COMPACT_ATOMS: atom_id res chain seq x y z
N GLY A 1 13.26 -15.74 -10.67
CA GLY A 1 13.99 -16.91 -10.14
C GLY A 1 13.27 -17.51 -8.94
N PRO A 2 13.67 -18.69 -8.46
CA PRO A 2 12.97 -19.38 -7.35
C PRO A 2 12.97 -18.60 -6.02
N ASP A 3 13.85 -17.62 -5.88
CA ASP A 3 14.00 -16.83 -4.64
C ASP A 3 13.31 -15.45 -4.70
N TYR A 4 12.47 -15.20 -5.69
CA TYR A 4 11.79 -13.91 -5.85
C TYR A 4 10.42 -13.94 -5.19
N LEU A 5 10.18 -13.00 -4.27
CA LEU A 5 8.87 -12.80 -3.67
C LEU A 5 8.09 -11.71 -4.44
N ALA A 6 6.84 -11.98 -4.76
CA ALA A 6 5.99 -11.02 -5.46
C ALA A 6 5.86 -9.66 -4.72
N VAL A 7 5.97 -9.68 -3.39
CA VAL A 7 5.95 -8.45 -2.58
C VAL A 7 7.18 -7.56 -2.81
N GLU A 8 8.33 -8.11 -3.20
CA GLU A 8 9.55 -7.33 -3.55
C GLU A 8 9.23 -6.38 -4.72
N ARG A 9 8.50 -6.88 -5.70
CA ARG A 9 8.05 -6.08 -6.83
C ARG A 9 7.16 -4.91 -6.39
N ALA A 10 6.18 -5.17 -5.54
CA ALA A 10 5.28 -4.14 -5.04
C ALA A 10 6.02 -3.06 -4.23
N VAL A 11 7.02 -3.45 -3.44
CA VAL A 11 7.89 -2.52 -2.71
C VAL A 11 8.71 -1.65 -3.66
N LEU A 12 9.28 -2.24 -4.70
CA LEU A 12 10.01 -1.48 -5.73
C LEU A 12 9.08 -0.56 -6.51
N GLU A 13 7.87 -0.99 -6.82
CA GLU A 13 6.85 -0.14 -7.44
C GLU A 13 6.56 1.10 -6.59
N CYS A 14 6.33 0.94 -5.28
CA CYS A 14 6.13 2.07 -4.36
C CYS A 14 7.37 3.00 -4.34
N ALA A 15 8.56 2.44 -4.35
CA ALA A 15 9.80 3.24 -4.38
C ALA A 15 9.94 4.03 -5.69
N TRP A 16 9.63 3.43 -6.85
CA TRP A 16 9.62 4.13 -8.14
C TRP A 16 8.51 5.20 -8.22
N ALA A 17 7.36 4.95 -7.61
CA ALA A 17 6.27 5.92 -7.49
C ALA A 17 6.63 7.14 -6.63
N GLY A 18 7.65 7.05 -5.79
CA GLY A 18 8.13 8.15 -4.95
C GLY A 18 7.52 8.17 -3.54
N CYS A 19 7.02 7.04 -3.05
CA CYS A 19 6.54 6.92 -1.68
C CYS A 19 7.67 7.24 -0.67
N GLU A 20 7.33 7.93 0.40
CA GLU A 20 8.27 8.28 1.47
C GLU A 20 8.32 7.22 2.58
N THR A 21 7.25 6.45 2.72
CA THR A 21 7.12 5.30 3.63
C THR A 21 6.34 4.19 2.96
N ILE A 22 6.63 2.93 3.28
CA ILE A 22 5.95 1.76 2.73
C ILE A 22 5.32 0.96 3.87
N TRP A 23 4.05 0.63 3.74
CA TRP A 23 3.27 -0.11 4.73
C TRP A 23 2.77 -1.42 4.13
N ILE A 24 3.34 -2.55 4.57
CA ILE A 24 3.01 -3.87 4.05
C ILE A 24 1.97 -4.53 4.94
N VAL A 25 0.74 -4.65 4.44
CA VAL A 25 -0.30 -5.42 5.12
C VAL A 25 -0.14 -6.90 4.76
N CYS A 26 0.09 -7.72 5.74
CA CYS A 26 0.33 -9.16 5.54
C CYS A 26 -0.20 -9.98 6.70
N HIS A 27 -0.38 -11.28 6.45
CA HIS A 27 -0.69 -12.23 7.50
C HIS A 27 0.51 -12.34 8.47
N ASP A 28 0.25 -12.45 9.77
CA ASP A 28 1.30 -12.51 10.79
C ASP A 28 2.25 -13.70 10.62
N ASN A 29 1.79 -14.84 10.10
CA ASN A 29 2.66 -15.99 9.80
C ASN A 29 3.60 -15.71 8.63
N ALA A 30 3.22 -14.85 7.68
CA ALA A 30 4.04 -14.48 6.53
C ALA A 30 5.00 -13.32 6.84
N GLN A 31 4.67 -12.49 7.82
CA GLN A 31 5.44 -11.29 8.16
C GLN A 31 6.92 -11.58 8.46
N PRO A 32 7.30 -12.57 9.28
CA PRO A 32 8.72 -12.83 9.57
C PRO A 32 9.53 -13.16 8.32
N LEU A 33 8.96 -13.93 7.39
CA LEU A 33 9.61 -14.28 6.12
C LEU A 33 9.78 -13.05 5.23
N ILE A 34 8.71 -12.25 5.08
CA ILE A 34 8.73 -11.04 4.27
C ILE A 34 9.75 -10.04 4.84
N ARG A 35 9.76 -9.85 6.17
CA ARG A 35 10.68 -8.95 6.86
C ARG A 35 12.13 -9.41 6.75
N ALA A 36 12.40 -10.71 6.89
CA ALA A 36 13.73 -11.26 6.72
C ALA A 36 14.28 -11.04 5.30
N ARG A 37 13.38 -11.02 4.29
CA ARG A 37 13.75 -10.84 2.90
C ARG A 37 13.92 -9.37 2.50
N LEU A 38 13.01 -8.50 2.93
CA LEU A 38 12.98 -7.08 2.52
C LEU A 38 13.77 -6.17 3.44
N GLY A 39 13.93 -6.54 4.71
CA GLY A 39 14.55 -5.68 5.73
C GLY A 39 13.65 -4.54 6.18
N GLU A 40 14.26 -3.46 6.69
CA GLU A 40 13.56 -2.35 7.32
C GLU A 40 13.42 -1.13 6.39
N TYR A 41 14.08 -1.13 5.25
CA TYR A 41 14.05 -0.03 4.29
C TYR A 41 14.38 -0.49 2.88
N VAL A 42 13.97 0.29 1.91
CA VAL A 42 14.40 0.21 0.51
C VAL A 42 15.01 1.54 0.09
N GLN A 43 15.99 1.51 -0.79
CA GLN A 43 16.58 2.73 -1.30
C GLN A 43 15.73 3.31 -2.45
N ASP A 44 15.58 4.64 -2.48
CA ASP A 44 14.91 5.32 -3.59
C ASP A 44 15.72 5.15 -4.88
N PRO A 45 15.23 4.38 -5.86
CA PRO A 45 16.00 4.06 -7.07
C PRO A 45 16.25 5.28 -7.96
N VAL A 46 15.40 6.31 -7.86
CA VAL A 46 15.57 7.55 -8.62
C VAL A 46 16.66 8.41 -8.01
N TYR A 47 16.78 8.41 -6.69
CA TYR A 47 17.82 9.15 -5.98
C TYR A 47 19.19 8.53 -6.20
N ILE A 48 19.33 7.22 -6.09
CA ILE A 48 20.57 6.49 -6.37
C ILE A 48 21.08 6.81 -7.77
N ASN A 49 20.23 6.75 -8.78
CA ASN A 49 20.62 7.06 -10.16
C ASN A 49 21.14 8.49 -10.34
N ARG A 50 20.64 9.46 -9.56
CA ARG A 50 21.14 10.85 -9.59
C ARG A 50 22.51 11.01 -8.92
N VAL A 51 22.78 10.22 -7.89
CA VAL A 51 24.04 10.29 -7.13
C VAL A 51 25.20 9.68 -7.94
N TYR A 52 24.94 8.63 -8.74
CA TYR A 52 25.97 8.07 -9.64
C TYR A 52 26.44 9.04 -10.70
N ASP A 53 25.61 9.99 -11.14
CA ASP A 53 25.99 11.05 -12.08
C ASP A 53 26.80 12.17 -11.40
N SER A 54 26.82 12.28 -10.09
CA SER A 54 27.33 13.43 -9.34
C SER A 54 28.61 13.17 -8.53
N GLY A 55 29.20 11.96 -8.57
CA GLY A 55 30.40 11.62 -7.81
C GLY A 55 30.23 10.55 -6.72
N PRO A 56 31.21 10.35 -5.83
CA PRO A 56 31.22 9.23 -4.90
C PRO A 56 30.00 9.26 -3.98
N LEU A 57 29.46 8.05 -3.71
CA LEU A 57 28.36 7.79 -2.78
C LEU A 57 28.53 8.61 -1.48
N SER A 58 27.79 9.70 -1.38
CA SER A 58 27.69 10.40 -0.10
C SER A 58 26.76 9.62 0.82
N ASP A 59 26.92 9.76 2.14
CA ASP A 59 26.08 9.12 3.18
C ASP A 59 24.58 9.48 3.10
N ASN A 60 24.19 10.30 2.13
CA ASN A 60 22.83 10.80 1.90
C ASN A 60 21.99 9.92 0.97
N GLN A 61 22.10 8.60 1.04
CA GLN A 61 21.16 7.72 0.34
C GLN A 61 19.75 7.89 0.93
N LYS A 62 18.78 8.23 0.08
CA LYS A 62 17.38 8.33 0.53
C LYS A 62 16.82 6.93 0.79
N GLN A 63 16.75 6.56 2.06
CA GLN A 63 16.12 5.33 2.52
C GLN A 63 14.63 5.53 2.74
N ILE A 64 13.82 4.63 2.19
CA ILE A 64 12.38 4.61 2.37
C ILE A 64 12.07 3.52 3.41
N PRO A 65 11.59 3.86 4.62
CA PRO A 65 11.31 2.89 5.65
C PRO A 65 10.12 1.98 5.28
N ILE A 66 10.25 0.71 5.66
CA ILE A 66 9.22 -0.31 5.48
C ILE A 66 8.61 -0.66 6.83
N HIS A 67 7.29 -0.53 6.94
CA HIS A 67 6.52 -0.88 8.11
C HIS A 67 5.65 -2.11 7.83
N TYR A 68 5.69 -3.08 8.73
CA TYR A 68 4.93 -4.32 8.62
C TYR A 68 3.68 -4.24 9.46
N VAL A 69 2.53 -4.45 8.84
CA VAL A 69 1.21 -4.34 9.45
C VAL A 69 0.56 -5.73 9.44
N PRO A 70 0.70 -6.51 10.52
CA PRO A 70 0.03 -7.79 10.59
C PRO A 70 -1.47 -7.62 10.69
N VAL A 71 -2.22 -8.43 9.95
CA VAL A 71 -3.69 -8.47 10.06
C VAL A 71 -4.07 -8.97 11.45
N HIS A 72 -4.94 -8.21 12.14
CA HIS A 72 -5.37 -8.57 13.48
C HIS A 72 -6.09 -9.93 13.48
N PRO A 73 -5.82 -10.85 14.44
CA PRO A 73 -6.43 -12.19 14.47
C PRO A 73 -7.96 -12.21 14.38
N LYS A 74 -8.62 -11.22 14.96
CA LYS A 74 -10.09 -11.07 14.91
C LYS A 74 -10.63 -10.74 13.51
N ASP A 75 -9.78 -10.24 12.62
CA ASP A 75 -10.17 -9.77 11.29
C ASP A 75 -9.84 -10.78 10.17
N ARG A 76 -9.04 -11.81 10.48
CA ARG A 76 -8.57 -12.79 9.48
C ARG A 76 -9.67 -13.53 8.75
N ASP A 77 -10.69 -13.98 9.51
CA ASP A 77 -11.77 -14.80 8.96
C ASP A 77 -13.02 -13.98 8.62
N ARG A 78 -13.05 -12.71 9.04
CA ARG A 78 -14.25 -11.86 8.93
C ARG A 78 -14.13 -10.80 7.85
N ARG A 79 -12.92 -10.44 7.47
CA ARG A 79 -12.61 -9.31 6.57
C ARG A 79 -11.60 -9.73 5.52
N ASP A 80 -11.90 -10.84 4.87
CA ASP A 80 -11.06 -11.41 3.83
C ASP A 80 -11.37 -10.74 2.48
N CYS A 81 -11.04 -9.44 2.40
CA CYS A 81 -11.10 -8.74 1.12
C CYS A 81 -9.94 -7.76 0.95
N LEU A 82 -9.56 -7.57 -0.30
CA LEU A 82 -8.45 -6.70 -0.67
C LEU A 82 -8.72 -5.23 -0.31
N GLY A 83 -9.94 -4.76 -0.53
CA GLY A 83 -10.34 -3.39 -0.17
C GLY A 83 -10.21 -3.11 1.31
N TRP A 84 -10.57 -4.06 2.17
CA TRP A 84 -10.38 -3.94 3.61
C TRP A 84 -8.89 -3.88 3.97
N SER A 85 -8.05 -4.72 3.36
CA SER A 85 -6.60 -4.70 3.60
C SER A 85 -5.98 -3.34 3.25
N VAL A 86 -6.39 -2.74 2.13
CA VAL A 86 -5.96 -1.40 1.73
C VAL A 86 -6.37 -0.36 2.77
N LEU A 87 -7.64 -0.37 3.19
CA LEU A 87 -8.16 0.57 4.20
C LEU A 87 -7.52 0.34 5.57
N TYR A 88 -7.23 -0.89 5.94
CA TYR A 88 -6.54 -1.22 7.19
C TYR A 88 -5.11 -0.70 7.21
N GLY A 89 -4.36 -0.88 6.13
CA GLY A 89 -3.01 -0.34 5.98
C GLY A 89 -3.00 1.19 6.06
N ALA A 90 -3.87 1.86 5.29
CA ALA A 90 -4.00 3.30 5.30
C ALA A 90 -4.41 3.86 6.67
N ASN A 91 -5.35 3.18 7.36
CA ASN A 91 -5.76 3.57 8.72
C ASN A 91 -4.60 3.45 9.71
N THR A 92 -3.83 2.37 9.63
CA THR A 92 -2.68 2.14 10.51
C THR A 92 -1.61 3.20 10.28
N ALA A 93 -1.26 3.46 9.01
CA ALA A 93 -0.32 4.51 8.64
C ALA A 93 -0.77 5.88 9.16
N HIS A 94 -2.00 6.27 8.88
CA HIS A 94 -2.55 7.56 9.34
C HIS A 94 -2.55 7.68 10.88
N PHE A 95 -2.94 6.62 11.59
CA PHE A 95 -2.99 6.61 13.05
C PHE A 95 -1.59 6.72 13.68
N VAL A 96 -0.61 5.98 13.17
CA VAL A 96 0.77 6.01 13.66
C VAL A 96 1.39 7.36 13.39
N CYS A 97 1.29 7.87 12.16
CA CYS A 97 1.81 9.18 11.77
C CYS A 97 1.21 10.29 12.64
N LYS A 98 -0.11 10.27 12.88
CA LYS A 98 -0.79 11.24 13.74
C LYS A 98 -0.27 11.24 15.18
N LYS A 99 0.13 10.08 15.70
CA LYS A 99 0.73 9.97 17.04
C LYS A 99 2.15 10.50 17.13
N ILE A 100 2.91 10.37 16.03
CA ILE A 100 4.29 10.86 15.97
C ILE A 100 4.29 12.39 15.81
N SER A 101 3.65 12.90 14.76
CA SER A 101 3.55 14.33 14.48
C SER A 101 2.50 14.58 13.40
N LYS A 102 1.80 15.72 13.50
CA LYS A 102 0.92 16.18 12.42
C LYS A 102 1.67 16.55 11.12
N TRP A 103 2.96 16.80 11.18
CA TRP A 103 3.80 17.13 10.03
C TRP A 103 4.17 15.93 9.17
N VAL A 104 4.00 14.70 9.68
CA VAL A 104 4.26 13.45 8.95
C VAL A 104 2.96 12.74 8.54
N LEU A 105 1.82 13.42 8.62
CA LEU A 105 0.56 12.86 8.13
C LEU A 105 0.64 12.64 6.62
N PRO A 106 0.19 11.49 6.11
CA PRO A 106 0.19 11.23 4.68
C PRO A 106 -0.73 12.22 3.95
N ASP A 107 -0.22 12.89 2.93
CA ASP A 107 -1.01 13.73 2.05
C ASP A 107 -1.77 12.88 1.03
N LYS A 108 -1.23 11.72 0.70
CA LYS A 108 -1.78 10.78 -0.27
C LYS A 108 -1.31 9.37 0.01
N PHE A 109 -2.12 8.40 -0.37
CA PHE A 109 -1.78 6.99 -0.34
C PHE A 109 -1.59 6.47 -1.77
N TYR A 110 -0.52 5.71 -2.00
CA TYR A 110 -0.33 4.91 -3.21
C TYR A 110 -0.50 3.43 -2.83
N THR A 111 -1.32 2.71 -3.57
CA THR A 111 -1.52 1.27 -3.37
C THR A 111 -0.87 0.48 -4.49
N ALA A 112 -0.02 -0.45 -4.14
CA ALA A 112 0.57 -1.43 -5.05
C ALA A 112 0.13 -2.85 -4.68
N PHE A 113 -0.01 -3.70 -5.68
CA PHE A 113 -0.40 -5.10 -5.51
C PHE A 113 0.69 -6.04 -5.99
N PRO A 114 1.03 -7.10 -5.23
CA PRO A 114 2.02 -8.08 -5.67
C PRO A 114 1.59 -8.87 -6.91
N TYR A 115 0.30 -8.87 -7.23
CA TYR A 115 -0.28 -9.63 -8.36
C TYR A 115 -0.21 -8.92 -9.71
N GLY A 116 -0.01 -7.60 -9.73
CA GLY A 116 0.11 -6.82 -10.95
C GLY A 116 1.49 -6.99 -11.59
N LEU A 117 1.60 -7.71 -12.71
CA LEU A 117 2.88 -7.93 -13.40
C LEU A 117 3.00 -6.97 -14.59
N TYR A 118 3.60 -5.82 -14.37
CA TYR A 118 3.91 -4.82 -15.39
C TYR A 118 5.24 -4.13 -15.08
N ASP A 119 5.84 -3.47 -16.07
CA ASP A 119 7.04 -2.66 -15.84
C ASP A 119 6.62 -1.35 -15.14
N PHE A 120 6.98 -1.21 -13.88
CA PHE A 120 6.63 -0.05 -13.05
C PHE A 120 7.64 1.10 -13.12
N LYS A 121 8.73 0.97 -13.88
CA LYS A 121 9.77 2.01 -13.97
C LYS A 121 9.26 3.32 -14.56
N PHE A 122 8.21 3.26 -15.39
CA PHE A 122 7.55 4.46 -15.95
C PHE A 122 6.98 5.38 -14.87
N LEU A 123 6.67 4.88 -13.67
CA LEU A 123 6.16 5.69 -12.56
C LEU A 123 7.11 6.81 -12.16
N ARG A 124 8.41 6.67 -12.46
CA ARG A 124 9.38 7.74 -12.26
C ARG A 124 8.97 9.05 -12.94
N GLU A 125 8.47 8.95 -14.16
CA GLU A 125 8.09 10.11 -14.99
C GLU A 125 6.79 10.74 -14.48
N HIS A 126 5.94 9.95 -13.83
CA HIS A 126 4.63 10.34 -13.30
C HIS A 126 4.63 10.70 -11.81
N ARG A 127 5.79 10.83 -11.14
CA ARG A 127 5.84 11.16 -9.70
C ARG A 127 5.08 12.45 -9.34
N LYS A 128 5.08 13.45 -10.23
CA LYS A 128 4.33 14.69 -10.03
C LYS A 128 2.82 14.46 -10.08
N ASP A 129 2.37 13.62 -11.01
CA ASP A 129 0.95 13.29 -11.15
C ASP A 129 0.49 12.43 -9.97
N ILE A 130 1.33 11.48 -9.52
CA ILE A 130 1.08 10.63 -8.36
C ILE A 130 0.94 11.47 -7.09
N SER A 131 1.77 12.51 -6.90
CA SER A 131 1.72 13.40 -5.74
C SER A 131 0.70 14.54 -5.86
N SER A 132 0.09 14.75 -7.03
CA SER A 132 -0.93 15.78 -7.24
C SER A 132 -2.21 15.49 -6.46
N GLU A 133 -3.09 16.47 -6.29
CA GLU A 133 -4.40 16.30 -5.65
C GLU A 133 -5.34 15.35 -6.40
N GLN A 134 -5.12 15.19 -7.71
CA GLN A 134 -5.95 14.32 -8.55
C GLN A 134 -5.63 12.83 -8.33
N GLY A 135 -6.65 11.97 -8.45
CA GLY A 135 -6.49 10.53 -8.41
C GLY A 135 -5.64 10.02 -9.58
N PHE A 136 -4.60 9.26 -9.28
CA PHE A 136 -3.76 8.59 -10.27
C PHE A 136 -4.11 7.10 -10.34
N TYR A 137 -4.28 6.57 -11.54
CA TYR A 137 -4.62 5.17 -11.78
C TYR A 137 -3.72 4.60 -12.86
N VAL A 138 -2.98 3.54 -12.54
CA VAL A 138 -2.29 2.75 -13.56
C VAL A 138 -3.34 2.03 -14.40
N SER A 139 -3.19 2.07 -15.72
CA SER A 139 -4.10 1.41 -16.66
C SER A 139 -3.36 0.43 -17.58
N TRP A 140 -4.03 -0.65 -17.91
CA TRP A 140 -3.61 -1.62 -18.91
C TRP A 140 -4.75 -1.93 -19.86
N ASN A 141 -4.54 -1.70 -21.16
CA ASN A 141 -5.59 -1.82 -22.17
C ASN A 141 -6.89 -1.04 -21.81
N GLY A 142 -6.74 0.17 -21.26
CA GLY A 142 -7.85 0.99 -20.84
C GLY A 142 -8.57 0.55 -19.55
N LYS A 143 -8.12 -0.54 -18.91
CA LYS A 143 -8.67 -1.06 -17.66
C LYS A 143 -7.80 -0.66 -16.47
N THR A 144 -8.42 -0.43 -15.34
CA THR A 144 -7.80 0.00 -14.07
C THR A 144 -8.25 -0.89 -12.92
N ILE A 145 -7.90 -0.52 -11.69
CA ILE A 145 -8.43 -1.19 -10.48
C ILE A 145 -9.96 -1.12 -10.41
N LYS A 146 -10.58 -0.09 -10.98
CA LYS A 146 -12.05 0.03 -11.05
C LYS A 146 -12.71 -1.07 -11.89
N ASP A 147 -11.95 -1.64 -12.81
CA ASP A 147 -12.35 -2.77 -13.67
C ASP A 147 -11.89 -4.12 -13.12
N GLY A 148 -11.41 -4.16 -11.87
CA GLY A 148 -10.94 -5.37 -11.21
C GLY A 148 -9.51 -5.77 -11.56
N GLN A 149 -8.72 -4.88 -12.18
CA GLN A 149 -7.31 -5.15 -12.42
C GLN A 149 -6.46 -4.75 -11.21
N TYR A 150 -5.55 -5.62 -10.80
CA TYR A 150 -4.63 -5.36 -9.67
C TYR A 150 -3.49 -4.42 -10.08
N LEU A 151 -3.85 -3.18 -10.40
CA LEU A 151 -2.94 -2.12 -10.84
C LEU A 151 -2.86 -1.01 -9.80
N GLY A 152 -1.71 -0.34 -9.75
CA GLY A 152 -1.45 0.73 -8.79
C GLY A 152 -2.43 1.90 -8.93
N PHE A 153 -2.80 2.49 -7.80
CA PHE A 153 -3.66 3.68 -7.76
C PHE A 153 -3.40 4.52 -6.51
N THR A 154 -3.89 5.75 -6.54
CA THR A 154 -3.80 6.66 -5.40
C THR A 154 -5.18 7.05 -4.88
N PHE A 155 -5.21 7.43 -3.60
CA PHE A 155 -6.35 8.06 -2.95
C PHE A 155 -5.89 9.01 -1.85
N THR A 156 -6.72 10.00 -1.55
CA THR A 156 -6.43 11.02 -0.52
C THR A 156 -6.94 10.58 0.86
N PRO A 157 -6.50 11.25 1.95
CA PRO A 157 -7.05 11.02 3.29
C PRO A 157 -8.55 11.33 3.38
N GLU A 158 -9.08 12.22 2.55
CA GLU A 158 -10.51 12.56 2.48
C GLU A 158 -11.29 11.42 1.86
N GLU A 159 -10.84 10.89 0.72
CA GLU A 159 -11.41 9.71 0.06
C GLU A 159 -11.33 8.48 0.98
N PHE A 160 -10.22 8.31 1.70
CA PHE A 160 -10.08 7.27 2.72
C PHE A 160 -11.18 7.35 3.79
N LYS A 161 -11.49 8.55 4.30
CA LYS A 161 -12.55 8.74 5.30
C LYS A 161 -13.93 8.41 4.73
N GLU A 162 -14.17 8.72 3.46
CA GLU A 162 -15.41 8.40 2.75
C GLU A 162 -15.55 6.89 2.54
N TYR A 163 -14.54 6.23 1.99
CA TYR A 163 -14.52 4.78 1.79
C TYR A 163 -14.72 4.03 3.10
N ARG A 164 -14.06 4.46 4.18
CA ARG A 164 -14.25 3.88 5.50
C ARG A 164 -15.67 4.03 6.04
N ARG A 165 -16.36 5.15 5.78
CA ARG A 165 -17.78 5.33 6.13
C ARG A 165 -18.67 4.41 5.30
N HIS A 166 -18.39 4.30 4.01
CA HIS A 166 -19.15 3.44 3.11
C HIS A 166 -19.05 1.98 3.54
N VAL A 167 -17.86 1.47 3.77
CA VAL A 167 -17.61 0.11 4.25
C VAL A 167 -18.32 -0.15 5.58
N ARG A 168 -18.29 0.80 6.52
CA ARG A 168 -19.03 0.65 7.79
C ARG A 168 -20.54 0.56 7.60
N LYS A 169 -21.11 1.35 6.70
CA LYS A 169 -22.55 1.34 6.42
C LYS A 169 -22.99 0.04 5.73
N THR A 170 -22.24 -0.42 4.76
CA THR A 170 -22.54 -1.64 4.03
C THR A 170 -22.33 -2.88 4.90
N ALA A 171 -21.28 -2.92 5.70
CA ALA A 171 -21.06 -4.02 6.65
C ALA A 171 -22.15 -4.13 7.73
N THR A 172 -22.74 -3.00 8.16
CA THR A 172 -23.84 -3.01 9.15
C THR A 172 -25.18 -3.36 8.54
N GLY A 173 -25.38 -3.12 7.24
CA GLY A 173 -26.65 -3.38 6.54
C GLY A 173 -26.80 -4.80 5.97
N ALA A 174 -25.70 -5.53 5.85
CA ALA A 174 -25.68 -6.88 5.27
C ALA A 174 -25.91 -8.00 6.31
N TYR A 175 -26.35 -7.64 7.51
CA TYR A 175 -26.37 -8.53 8.64
C TYR A 175 -27.77 -9.04 8.96
N GLU A 176 -28.17 -10.18 8.38
CA GLU A 176 -29.24 -11.01 8.93
C GLU A 176 -28.64 -12.07 9.85
N LYS A 177 -28.98 -11.98 11.15
CA LYS A 177 -28.67 -13.04 12.10
C LYS A 177 -29.43 -14.30 11.70
N THR A 178 -28.71 -15.28 11.16
CA THR A 178 -29.16 -16.66 11.19
C THR A 178 -28.81 -17.24 12.56
N ASP A 179 -29.80 -17.85 13.23
CA ASP A 179 -29.65 -18.40 14.58
C ASP A 179 -28.42 -19.31 14.69
N GLY A 180 -27.47 -18.92 15.52
CA GLY A 180 -26.35 -19.74 15.97
C GLY A 180 -25.02 -19.58 15.22
N GLU A 181 -24.95 -18.88 14.11
CA GLU A 181 -23.69 -18.61 13.42
C GLU A 181 -23.17 -17.21 13.69
N MET A 182 -21.84 -17.11 13.93
CA MET A 182 -21.16 -15.83 14.02
C MET A 182 -21.19 -15.16 12.65
N PRO A 183 -21.62 -13.91 12.63
CA PRO A 183 -21.74 -13.18 11.36
C PRO A 183 -20.42 -13.03 10.62
N THR A 184 -20.35 -13.50 9.40
CA THR A 184 -19.31 -13.17 8.44
C THR A 184 -19.67 -11.84 7.77
N GLU A 185 -18.94 -10.78 8.07
CA GLU A 185 -19.02 -9.54 7.29
C GLU A 185 -18.50 -9.84 5.87
N LYS A 186 -19.40 -10.01 4.92
CA LYS A 186 -19.04 -9.97 3.50
C LYS A 186 -18.97 -8.51 3.09
N LEU A 187 -17.77 -8.05 2.79
CA LEU A 187 -17.52 -6.79 2.10
C LEU A 187 -17.62 -7.00 0.59
#